data_5b32fda3a49401fb5e5ab7dd83b279bb
#
_entry.id   5b32fda3a49401fb5e5ab7dd83b279bb
#
_cell.length_a   1.000
_cell.length_b   1.000
_cell.length_c   1.000
_cell.angle_alpha   90.00
_cell.angle_beta   90.00
_cell.angle_gamma   90.00
#
_symmetry.space_group_name_H-M   'P 1'
#
loop_
_entity.id
_entity.type
_entity.pdbx_description
1 polymer ?
#
loop_
_entity_poly.entity_id
_entity_poly.type
_entity_poly.pdbx_seq_one_letter_code
_entity_poly.pdbx_strand_id
1 'polypeptide(L)'
;MKLGIVGLPNVGKSTLFNAITNAGAQSANYAFCTIEPNVGVVAVPDERLDKLAEMYHPDKITPATIEFVDIAGLVRGASRGEGLGNKFLSHIREVDAIVHVVRCFEDDDIVHVDATIDPKRDIETINLELILSDLEMVERRIDRVAKQARNDKSAAAELEFLKRLKTELESEVPARNVECDENEREFLAQIALLTAKPVIYACNMSENDFANNIDTNHHYLAVKEIAAAEGSEVLPICAELEAEIASLEKEEREMFLTDLGIEKGGLDLLVQRSYHLLGLISYLTAGKPEVRAWTITRGTKAPQAAGKIHSDFERGFIRAEVISFDDLIACGSLTAAKEKGLVRSEGKEYVMNDGDVVLFRFNV
;
A
#
# COMPACT_ATOMS: atom_id res chain seq x y z
N MET A 1 2.12 -2.00 8.43
CA MET A 1 1.74 -0.85 7.58
C MET A 1 0.33 -1.07 7.09
N LYS A 2 -0.48 -0.03 7.08
CA LYS A 2 -1.93 -0.11 6.88
C LYS A 2 -2.35 0.74 5.68
N LEU A 3 -3.22 0.20 4.83
CA LEU A 3 -3.91 0.98 3.79
C LEU A 3 -5.36 1.17 4.16
N GLY A 4 -5.84 2.40 4.05
CA GLY A 4 -7.26 2.71 4.23
C GLY A 4 -8.03 2.57 2.93
N ILE A 5 -9.07 1.74 2.91
CA ILE A 5 -9.98 1.67 1.77
C ILE A 5 -11.05 2.74 1.98
N VAL A 6 -11.09 3.71 1.05
CA VAL A 6 -12.05 4.82 1.08
C VAL A 6 -12.88 4.83 -0.19
N GLY A 7 -14.04 5.46 -0.15
CA GLY A 7 -14.92 5.63 -1.30
C GLY A 7 -16.28 6.13 -0.85
N LEU A 8 -17.03 6.70 -1.77
CA LEU A 8 -18.43 7.11 -1.54
C LEU A 8 -19.30 5.87 -1.29
N PRO A 9 -20.51 6.04 -0.76
CA PRO A 9 -21.47 4.94 -0.65
C PRO A 9 -21.77 4.31 -2.02
N ASN A 10 -21.99 3.00 -2.04
CA ASN A 10 -22.41 2.22 -3.23
C ASN A 10 -21.39 2.19 -4.40
N VAL A 11 -20.11 2.38 -4.13
CA VAL A 11 -19.04 2.24 -5.13
C VAL A 11 -18.41 0.83 -5.20
N GLY A 12 -18.88 -0.11 -4.36
CA GLY A 12 -18.34 -1.46 -4.25
C GLY A 12 -17.23 -1.61 -3.18
N LYS A 13 -17.03 -0.60 -2.32
CA LYS A 13 -16.00 -0.60 -1.27
C LYS A 13 -16.11 -1.80 -0.33
N SER A 14 -17.28 -2.09 0.20
CA SER A 14 -17.51 -3.21 1.12
C SER A 14 -17.36 -4.57 0.43
N THR A 15 -17.76 -4.68 -0.83
CA THR A 15 -17.56 -5.88 -1.64
C THR A 15 -16.07 -6.17 -1.82
N LEU A 16 -15.29 -5.15 -2.19
CA LEU A 16 -13.84 -5.24 -2.33
C LEU A 16 -13.17 -5.60 -0.99
N PHE A 17 -13.56 -4.96 0.10
CA PHE A 17 -13.00 -5.26 1.43
C PHE A 17 -13.31 -6.69 1.87
N ASN A 18 -14.54 -7.18 1.62
CA ASN A 18 -14.92 -8.56 1.92
C ASN A 18 -14.11 -9.56 1.08
N ALA A 19 -13.89 -9.28 -0.20
CA ALA A 19 -13.04 -10.10 -1.07
C ALA A 19 -11.60 -10.19 -0.52
N ILE A 20 -11.03 -9.06 -0.12
CA ILE A 20 -9.72 -8.97 0.53
C ILE A 20 -9.70 -9.81 1.82
N THR A 21 -10.71 -9.68 2.67
CA THR A 21 -10.80 -10.38 3.96
C THR A 21 -10.94 -11.89 3.77
N ASN A 22 -11.73 -12.33 2.78
CA ASN A 22 -11.90 -13.73 2.46
C ASN A 22 -10.60 -14.35 1.91
N ALA A 23 -9.91 -13.67 1.02
CA ALA A 23 -8.60 -14.08 0.53
C ALA A 23 -7.57 -14.17 1.66
N GLY A 24 -7.60 -13.24 2.63
CA GLY A 24 -6.78 -13.28 3.83
C GLY A 24 -7.12 -14.44 4.76
N ALA A 25 -8.39 -14.79 4.92
CA ALA A 25 -8.83 -15.89 5.78
C ALA A 25 -8.39 -17.25 5.25
N GLN A 26 -8.41 -17.46 3.94
CA GLN A 26 -7.88 -18.69 3.30
C GLN A 26 -6.36 -18.81 3.49
N SER A 27 -5.64 -17.70 3.53
CA SER A 27 -4.20 -17.66 3.82
C SER A 27 -3.88 -17.79 5.32
N ALA A 28 -4.88 -17.68 6.22
CA ALA A 28 -4.73 -17.50 7.67
C ALA A 28 -4.44 -18.77 8.47
N ASN A 29 -3.73 -19.73 7.92
CA ASN A 29 -2.97 -20.68 8.75
C ASN A 29 -1.84 -19.99 9.56
N TYR A 30 -1.88 -18.62 9.64
CA TYR A 30 -0.91 -17.79 10.34
C TYR A 30 -1.42 -17.44 11.74
N ALA A 31 -0.75 -17.96 12.77
CA ALA A 31 -1.12 -17.97 14.18
C ALA A 31 -1.17 -16.59 14.89
N PHE A 32 -1.18 -15.45 14.19
CA PHE A 32 -1.11 -14.12 14.79
C PHE A 32 -2.10 -13.08 14.22
N CYS A 33 -3.13 -13.51 13.47
CA CYS A 33 -4.19 -12.58 13.06
C CYS A 33 -5.19 -12.40 14.20
N THR A 34 -5.03 -11.35 14.99
CA THR A 34 -6.14 -10.79 15.76
C THR A 34 -7.17 -10.28 14.76
N ILE A 35 -8.37 -10.85 14.77
CA ILE A 35 -9.51 -10.36 13.96
C ILE A 35 -10.00 -9.07 14.63
N GLU A 36 -9.41 -7.94 14.23
CA GLU A 36 -10.01 -6.65 14.55
C GLU A 36 -11.14 -6.39 13.55
N PRO A 37 -12.32 -5.94 14.00
CA PRO A 37 -13.37 -5.56 13.08
C PRO A 37 -12.86 -4.46 12.14
N ASN A 38 -13.12 -4.62 10.85
CA ASN A 38 -12.70 -3.72 9.76
C ASN A 38 -11.20 -3.71 9.42
N VAL A 39 -10.42 -4.72 9.83
CA VAL A 39 -9.02 -4.91 9.40
C VAL A 39 -8.89 -6.25 8.69
N GLY A 40 -8.45 -6.21 7.43
CA GLY A 40 -8.09 -7.38 6.63
C GLY A 40 -6.58 -7.52 6.51
N VAL A 41 -6.04 -8.68 6.89
CA VAL A 41 -4.61 -8.99 6.72
C VAL A 41 -4.47 -9.94 5.55
N VAL A 42 -3.68 -9.57 4.54
CA VAL A 42 -3.53 -10.32 3.29
C VAL A 42 -2.07 -10.64 3.04
N ALA A 43 -1.82 -11.86 2.56
CA ALA A 43 -0.50 -12.26 2.08
C ALA A 43 -0.13 -11.49 0.81
N VAL A 44 1.11 -11.03 0.73
CA VAL A 44 1.66 -10.43 -0.49
C VAL A 44 2.04 -11.56 -1.45
N PRO A 45 1.43 -11.64 -2.64
CA PRO A 45 1.78 -12.65 -3.63
C PRO A 45 3.26 -12.52 -4.04
N ASP A 46 4.03 -13.60 -3.86
CA ASP A 46 5.46 -13.62 -4.16
C ASP A 46 5.88 -15.02 -4.67
N GLU A 47 5.99 -15.16 -5.99
CA GLU A 47 6.37 -16.41 -6.66
C GLU A 47 7.77 -16.92 -6.25
N ARG A 48 8.60 -16.04 -5.67
CA ARG A 48 9.94 -16.42 -5.19
C ARG A 48 9.86 -17.40 -4.03
N LEU A 49 8.82 -17.33 -3.21
CA LEU A 49 8.62 -18.26 -2.10
C LEU A 49 8.33 -19.67 -2.59
N ASP A 50 7.52 -19.82 -3.63
CA ASP A 50 7.19 -21.12 -4.20
C ASP A 50 8.45 -21.79 -4.78
N LYS A 51 9.27 -21.06 -5.55
CA LYS A 51 10.52 -21.54 -6.11
C LYS A 51 11.56 -21.92 -5.04
N LEU A 52 11.65 -21.15 -3.95
CA LEU A 52 12.47 -21.50 -2.81
C LEU A 52 11.94 -22.71 -2.05
N ALA A 53 10.62 -22.86 -1.95
CA ALA A 53 10.01 -24.02 -1.34
C ALA A 53 10.28 -25.31 -2.13
N GLU A 54 10.26 -25.26 -3.45
CA GLU A 54 10.67 -26.38 -4.31
C GLU A 54 12.15 -26.76 -4.10
N MET A 55 13.03 -25.78 -3.83
CA MET A 55 14.46 -26.02 -3.61
C MET A 55 14.77 -26.57 -2.22
N TYR A 56 14.12 -26.04 -1.18
CA TYR A 56 14.45 -26.34 0.22
C TYR A 56 13.52 -27.36 0.88
N HIS A 57 12.36 -27.65 0.30
CA HIS A 57 11.31 -28.50 0.87
C HIS A 57 11.03 -28.15 2.34
N PRO A 58 10.61 -26.90 2.64
CA PRO A 58 10.44 -26.42 3.99
C PRO A 58 9.23 -27.04 4.66
N ASP A 59 9.25 -27.11 6.00
CA ASP A 59 8.10 -27.50 6.79
C ASP A 59 7.01 -26.41 6.79
N LYS A 60 7.40 -25.14 6.52
CA LYS A 60 6.50 -24.00 6.50
C LYS A 60 6.93 -22.93 5.50
N ILE A 61 5.94 -22.31 4.84
CA ILE A 61 6.13 -21.13 3.99
C ILE A 61 5.39 -19.97 4.65
N THR A 62 6.07 -18.82 4.81
CA THR A 62 5.49 -17.63 5.44
C THR A 62 5.69 -16.41 4.52
N PRO A 63 4.64 -15.95 3.80
CA PRO A 63 4.71 -14.74 2.99
C PRO A 63 4.78 -13.46 3.83
N ALA A 64 5.18 -12.37 3.20
CA ALA A 64 4.95 -11.03 3.73
C ALA A 64 3.45 -10.74 3.78
N THR A 65 3.03 -9.85 4.68
CA THR A 65 1.62 -9.46 4.81
C THR A 65 1.46 -7.94 4.80
N ILE A 66 0.28 -7.50 4.37
CA ILE A 66 -0.14 -6.10 4.40
C ILE A 66 -1.54 -6.01 5.01
N GLU A 67 -1.84 -4.90 5.68
CA GLU A 67 -3.11 -4.67 6.34
C GLU A 67 -3.96 -3.68 5.55
N PHE A 68 -5.22 -4.03 5.30
CA PHE A 68 -6.23 -3.15 4.76
C PHE A 68 -7.26 -2.83 5.84
N VAL A 69 -7.65 -1.57 5.92
CA VAL A 69 -8.64 -1.07 6.90
C VAL A 69 -9.85 -0.55 6.14
N ASP A 70 -11.03 -1.11 6.41
CA ASP A 70 -12.28 -0.55 5.88
C ASP A 70 -12.61 0.75 6.61
N ILE A 71 -12.48 1.86 5.92
CA ILE A 71 -12.84 3.17 6.45
C ILE A 71 -14.28 3.47 6.03
N ALA A 72 -15.15 3.69 7.02
CA ALA A 72 -16.56 3.98 6.78
C ALA A 72 -16.73 5.10 5.74
N GLY A 73 -17.69 4.93 4.82
CA GLY A 73 -17.87 5.84 3.69
C GLY A 73 -18.03 7.30 4.12
N LEU A 74 -17.43 8.19 3.34
CA LEU A 74 -17.52 9.63 3.53
C LEU A 74 -18.96 10.09 3.28
N VAL A 75 -19.48 10.92 4.18
CA VAL A 75 -20.66 11.74 3.95
C VAL A 75 -20.19 13.19 3.79
N ARG A 76 -20.68 13.92 2.80
CA ARG A 76 -20.39 15.36 2.62
C ARG A 76 -20.57 16.12 3.94
N GLY A 77 -19.62 17.01 4.27
CA GLY A 77 -19.61 17.76 5.52
C GLY A 77 -18.86 17.08 6.67
N ALA A 78 -18.07 16.04 6.39
CA ALA A 78 -17.28 15.32 7.38
C ALA A 78 -16.30 16.25 8.13
N SER A 79 -15.75 17.24 7.45
CA SER A 79 -14.82 18.23 8.00
C SER A 79 -15.47 19.23 8.94
N ARG A 80 -16.81 19.42 8.87
CA ARG A 80 -17.55 20.39 9.71
C ARG A 80 -17.89 19.88 11.11
N GLY A 81 -17.39 18.70 11.51
CA GLY A 81 -17.33 18.29 12.91
C GLY A 81 -18.57 17.58 13.45
N GLU A 82 -19.49 17.12 12.64
CA GLU A 82 -20.65 16.36 13.11
C GLU A 82 -20.42 14.83 13.03
N GLY A 83 -20.17 14.19 14.17
CA GLY A 83 -20.32 12.74 14.40
C GLY A 83 -19.43 11.81 13.55
N LEU A 84 -19.98 11.25 12.48
CA LEU A 84 -19.33 10.23 11.64
C LEU A 84 -18.14 10.77 10.82
N GLY A 85 -18.14 12.05 10.45
CA GLY A 85 -17.07 12.66 9.69
C GLY A 85 -15.73 12.70 10.44
N ASN A 86 -15.76 13.05 11.73
CA ASN A 86 -14.55 13.05 12.56
C ASN A 86 -13.94 11.65 12.70
N LYS A 87 -14.78 10.60 12.76
CA LYS A 87 -14.29 9.21 12.79
C LYS A 87 -13.61 8.82 11.47
N PHE A 88 -14.19 9.21 10.34
CA PHE A 88 -13.62 9.00 9.02
C PHE A 88 -12.21 9.62 8.93
N LEU A 89 -12.07 10.91 9.25
CA LEU A 89 -10.79 11.61 9.23
C LEU A 89 -9.77 11.01 10.22
N SER A 90 -10.24 10.56 11.40
CA SER A 90 -9.39 9.88 12.38
C SER A 90 -8.83 8.56 11.84
N HIS A 91 -9.67 7.73 11.20
CA HIS A 91 -9.22 6.48 10.62
C HIS A 91 -8.22 6.69 9.47
N ILE A 92 -8.43 7.72 8.63
CA ILE A 92 -7.45 8.05 7.58
C ILE A 92 -6.11 8.47 8.19
N ARG A 93 -6.08 9.12 9.35
CA ARG A 93 -4.81 9.48 10.03
C ARG A 93 -3.99 8.26 10.43
N GLU A 94 -4.64 7.15 10.78
CA GLU A 94 -4.01 5.93 11.29
C GLU A 94 -3.42 5.03 10.19
N VAL A 95 -3.71 5.30 8.93
CA VAL A 95 -3.21 4.50 7.79
C VAL A 95 -2.04 5.20 7.10
N ASP A 96 -1.21 4.42 6.39
CA ASP A 96 0.00 4.91 5.72
C ASP A 96 -0.26 5.33 4.28
N ALA A 97 -1.27 4.75 3.61
CA ALA A 97 -1.69 5.07 2.24
C ALA A 97 -3.19 4.84 2.07
N ILE A 98 -3.74 5.28 0.95
CA ILE A 98 -5.17 5.23 0.64
C ILE A 98 -5.40 4.40 -0.62
N VAL A 99 -6.34 3.47 -0.55
CA VAL A 99 -6.97 2.84 -1.71
C VAL A 99 -8.32 3.53 -1.91
N HIS A 100 -8.41 4.36 -2.93
CA HIS A 100 -9.63 5.09 -3.25
C HIS A 100 -10.45 4.28 -4.25
N VAL A 101 -11.53 3.67 -3.79
CA VAL A 101 -12.47 2.92 -4.64
C VAL A 101 -13.38 3.90 -5.35
N VAL A 102 -13.33 3.87 -6.68
CA VAL A 102 -14.09 4.77 -7.55
C VAL A 102 -15.02 3.92 -8.42
N ARG A 103 -16.31 4.29 -8.46
CA ARG A 103 -17.29 3.60 -9.28
C ARG A 103 -17.13 3.99 -10.75
N CYS A 104 -16.83 2.98 -11.60
CA CYS A 104 -16.71 3.11 -13.04
C CYS A 104 -17.65 2.17 -13.80
N PHE A 105 -18.59 1.50 -13.11
CA PHE A 105 -19.61 0.64 -13.69
C PHE A 105 -20.98 1.31 -13.68
N GLU A 106 -21.80 1.00 -14.67
CA GLU A 106 -23.19 1.41 -14.74
C GLU A 106 -24.10 0.25 -14.28
N ASP A 107 -25.01 0.53 -13.39
CA ASP A 107 -26.00 -0.41 -12.87
C ASP A 107 -27.21 0.37 -12.36
N ASP A 108 -28.37 0.14 -13.00
CA ASP A 108 -29.62 0.85 -12.68
C ASP A 108 -30.22 0.43 -11.32
N ASP A 109 -29.85 -0.76 -10.82
CA ASP A 109 -30.34 -1.27 -9.53
C ASP A 109 -29.52 -0.73 -8.35
N ILE A 110 -28.33 -0.17 -8.60
CA ILE A 110 -27.44 0.41 -7.58
C ILE A 110 -27.47 1.94 -7.65
N VAL A 111 -28.22 2.56 -6.74
CA VAL A 111 -28.35 4.02 -6.69
C VAL A 111 -27.02 4.68 -6.31
N HIS A 112 -26.57 5.65 -7.13
CA HIS A 112 -25.45 6.53 -6.78
C HIS A 112 -25.92 7.67 -5.85
N VAL A 113 -25.06 8.10 -4.91
CA VAL A 113 -25.39 9.17 -3.92
C VAL A 113 -25.83 10.48 -4.60
N ASP A 114 -25.20 10.81 -5.74
CA ASP A 114 -25.45 12.01 -6.52
C ASP A 114 -26.33 11.76 -7.76
N ALA A 115 -27.04 10.63 -7.81
CA ALA A 115 -27.93 10.19 -8.90
C ALA A 115 -27.25 9.94 -10.26
N THR A 116 -26.01 10.38 -10.47
CA THR A 116 -25.24 10.17 -11.69
C THR A 116 -23.83 9.68 -11.34
N ILE A 117 -23.26 8.83 -12.20
CA ILE A 117 -21.88 8.36 -12.05
C ILE A 117 -20.97 9.44 -12.65
N ASP A 118 -20.07 9.96 -11.84
CA ASP A 118 -19.05 10.94 -12.23
C ASP A 118 -17.81 10.75 -11.36
N PRO A 119 -16.86 9.93 -11.82
CA PRO A 119 -15.65 9.62 -11.07
C PRO A 119 -14.82 10.84 -10.67
N LYS A 120 -14.77 11.86 -11.53
CA LYS A 120 -14.04 13.09 -11.24
C LYS A 120 -14.64 13.81 -10.04
N ARG A 121 -15.95 14.07 -10.07
CA ARG A 121 -16.67 14.67 -8.94
C ARG A 121 -16.51 13.88 -7.66
N ASP A 122 -16.55 12.55 -7.74
CA ASP A 122 -16.48 11.66 -6.59
C ASP A 122 -15.07 11.72 -5.95
N ILE A 123 -14.02 11.77 -6.76
CA ILE A 123 -12.63 11.97 -6.30
C ILE A 123 -12.47 13.35 -5.68
N GLU A 124 -12.92 14.42 -6.35
CA GLU A 124 -12.88 15.80 -5.86
C GLU A 124 -13.61 15.94 -4.52
N THR A 125 -14.76 15.28 -4.36
CA THR A 125 -15.54 15.30 -3.11
C THR A 125 -14.74 14.76 -1.94
N ILE A 126 -14.06 13.63 -2.09
CA ILE A 126 -13.21 13.05 -1.03
C ILE A 126 -11.98 13.93 -0.78
N ASN A 127 -11.29 14.34 -1.84
CA ASN A 127 -10.12 15.20 -1.73
C ASN A 127 -10.45 16.50 -0.99
N LEU A 128 -11.57 17.13 -1.29
CA LEU A 128 -11.99 18.39 -0.64
C LEU A 128 -12.18 18.22 0.87
N GLU A 129 -12.83 17.15 1.32
CA GLU A 129 -13.00 16.90 2.76
C GLU A 129 -11.68 16.68 3.49
N LEU A 130 -10.72 16.00 2.84
CA LEU A 130 -9.37 15.81 3.39
C LEU A 130 -8.61 17.14 3.43
N ILE A 131 -8.67 17.93 2.36
CA ILE A 131 -8.05 19.26 2.25
C ILE A 131 -8.56 20.19 3.34
N LEU A 132 -9.87 20.25 3.58
CA LEU A 132 -10.45 21.10 4.63
C LEU A 132 -9.90 20.73 6.02
N SER A 133 -9.75 19.44 6.30
CA SER A 133 -9.10 18.97 7.55
C SER A 133 -7.63 19.40 7.63
N ASP A 134 -6.92 19.31 6.52
CA ASP A 134 -5.50 19.67 6.45
C ASP A 134 -5.29 21.17 6.57
N LEU A 135 -6.17 22.00 5.99
CA LEU A 135 -6.13 23.46 6.15
C LEU A 135 -6.17 23.87 7.61
N GLU A 136 -7.05 23.29 8.42
CA GLU A 136 -7.10 23.58 9.85
C GLU A 136 -5.80 23.20 10.57
N MET A 137 -5.14 22.10 10.14
CA MET A 137 -3.86 21.69 10.73
C MET A 137 -2.74 22.65 10.34
N VAL A 138 -2.67 23.04 9.07
CA VAL A 138 -1.68 23.97 8.54
C VAL A 138 -1.82 25.34 9.20
N GLU A 139 -3.04 25.86 9.34
CA GLU A 139 -3.30 27.14 10.02
C GLU A 139 -2.81 27.13 11.48
N ARG A 140 -3.15 26.09 12.24
CA ARG A 140 -2.64 25.93 13.61
C ARG A 140 -1.11 25.84 13.68
N ARG A 141 -0.49 25.21 12.68
CA ARG A 141 0.99 25.12 12.60
C ARG A 141 1.59 26.48 12.28
N ILE A 142 0.99 27.24 11.33
CA ILE A 142 1.41 28.62 10.99
C ILE A 142 1.41 29.49 12.24
N ASP A 143 0.32 29.51 13.03
CA ASP A 143 0.21 30.32 14.24
C ASP A 143 1.30 30.00 15.28
N ARG A 144 1.68 28.74 15.38
CA ARG A 144 2.74 28.29 16.28
C ARG A 144 4.12 28.70 15.77
N VAL A 145 4.43 28.43 14.50
CA VAL A 145 5.74 28.67 13.88
C VAL A 145 6.01 30.17 13.71
N ALA A 146 4.98 30.99 13.45
CA ALA A 146 5.11 32.44 13.33
C ALA A 146 5.71 33.13 14.59
N LYS A 147 5.47 32.52 15.77
CA LYS A 147 6.07 33.03 17.04
C LYS A 147 7.56 32.73 17.12
N GLN A 148 8.01 31.61 16.55
CA GLN A 148 9.40 31.14 16.57
C GLN A 148 10.24 31.78 15.45
N ALA A 149 9.61 32.02 14.28
CA ALA A 149 10.25 32.56 13.07
C ALA A 149 10.92 33.92 13.25
N ARG A 150 10.59 34.68 14.32
CA ARG A 150 11.21 35.97 14.62
C ARG A 150 12.68 35.85 14.99
N ASN A 151 13.11 34.74 15.56
CA ASN A 151 14.45 34.54 16.10
C ASN A 151 15.15 33.29 15.52
N ASP A 152 14.49 32.53 14.63
CA ASP A 152 15.01 31.30 14.08
C ASP A 152 14.81 31.26 12.55
N LYS A 153 15.91 31.13 11.81
CA LYS A 153 15.90 31.10 10.34
C LYS A 153 15.25 29.85 9.79
N SER A 154 15.39 28.71 10.47
CA SER A 154 14.73 27.45 10.04
C SER A 154 13.22 27.57 10.20
N ALA A 155 12.75 28.11 11.32
CA ALA A 155 11.34 28.40 11.54
C ALA A 155 10.79 29.44 10.55
N ALA A 156 11.62 30.39 10.10
CA ALA A 156 11.21 31.34 9.07
C ALA A 156 11.01 30.66 7.70
N ALA A 157 11.89 29.74 7.31
CA ALA A 157 11.74 28.96 6.08
C ALA A 157 10.51 28.02 6.17
N GLU A 158 10.31 27.34 7.30
CA GLU A 158 9.11 26.54 7.53
C GLU A 158 7.83 27.38 7.39
N LEU A 159 7.82 28.61 7.93
CA LEU A 159 6.66 29.50 7.85
C LEU A 159 6.34 29.90 6.40
N GLU A 160 7.34 30.19 5.59
CA GLU A 160 7.13 30.50 4.16
C GLU A 160 6.56 29.31 3.40
N PHE A 161 7.12 28.12 3.62
CA PHE A 161 6.58 26.90 3.06
C PHE A 161 5.12 26.66 3.48
N LEU A 162 4.79 26.78 4.77
CA LEU A 162 3.44 26.58 5.28
C LEU A 162 2.42 27.56 4.68
N LYS A 163 2.81 28.81 4.43
CA LYS A 163 1.93 29.79 3.77
C LYS A 163 1.67 29.42 2.31
N ARG A 164 2.70 28.96 1.59
CA ARG A 164 2.55 28.48 0.22
C ARG A 164 1.68 27.24 0.19
N LEU A 165 1.95 26.27 1.05
CA LEU A 165 1.14 25.05 1.19
C LEU A 165 -0.33 25.36 1.47
N LYS A 166 -0.61 26.34 2.35
CA LYS A 166 -1.97 26.81 2.62
C LYS A 166 -2.64 27.31 1.33
N THR A 167 -1.95 28.15 0.55
CA THR A 167 -2.48 28.69 -0.72
C THR A 167 -2.79 27.57 -1.73
N GLU A 168 -1.93 26.56 -1.84
CA GLU A 168 -2.16 25.40 -2.70
C GLU A 168 -3.38 24.60 -2.24
N LEU A 169 -3.50 24.33 -0.94
CA LEU A 169 -4.67 23.65 -0.37
C LEU A 169 -5.97 24.46 -0.56
N GLU A 170 -5.94 25.80 -0.41
CA GLU A 170 -7.07 26.67 -0.69
C GLU A 170 -7.47 26.65 -2.17
N SER A 171 -6.55 26.30 -3.06
CA SER A 171 -6.77 26.08 -4.49
C SER A 171 -7.15 24.64 -4.83
N GLU A 172 -7.55 23.86 -3.81
CA GLU A 172 -7.96 22.45 -3.93
C GLU A 172 -6.86 21.50 -4.41
N VAL A 173 -5.58 21.88 -4.30
CA VAL A 173 -4.43 21.02 -4.62
C VAL A 173 -4.07 20.18 -3.39
N PRO A 174 -4.14 18.83 -3.46
CA PRO A 174 -3.72 17.95 -2.37
C PRO A 174 -2.24 18.12 -2.04
N ALA A 175 -1.85 18.00 -0.77
CA ALA A 175 -0.47 18.20 -0.32
C ALA A 175 0.54 17.28 -1.02
N ARG A 176 0.14 16.07 -1.47
CA ARG A 176 0.98 15.14 -2.24
C ARG A 176 1.39 15.67 -3.61
N ASN A 177 0.63 16.63 -4.16
CA ASN A 177 0.86 17.23 -5.48
C ASN A 177 1.61 18.56 -5.42
N VAL A 178 1.91 19.05 -4.22
CA VAL A 178 2.65 20.30 -4.04
C VAL A 178 4.14 20.05 -4.28
N GLU A 179 4.72 20.78 -5.21
CA GLU A 179 6.17 20.71 -5.47
C GLU A 179 6.95 21.18 -4.22
N CYS A 180 7.87 20.33 -3.76
CA CYS A 180 8.68 20.59 -2.57
C CYS A 180 10.16 20.33 -2.85
N ASP A 181 11.02 21.22 -2.37
CA ASP A 181 12.45 20.96 -2.25
C ASP A 181 12.75 19.95 -1.13
N GLU A 182 14.03 19.61 -0.93
CA GLU A 182 14.45 18.61 0.06
C GLU A 182 14.11 19.03 1.51
N ASN A 183 14.31 20.31 1.85
CA ASN A 183 13.99 20.83 3.19
C ASN A 183 12.47 20.93 3.41
N GLU A 184 11.72 21.31 2.38
CA GLU A 184 10.27 21.42 2.44
C GLU A 184 9.61 20.03 2.59
N ARG A 185 10.18 18.99 1.98
CA ARG A 185 9.75 17.60 2.20
C ARG A 185 9.93 17.17 3.65
N GLU A 186 11.02 17.59 4.30
CA GLU A 186 11.22 17.34 5.73
C GLU A 186 10.17 18.05 6.59
N PHE A 187 9.82 19.30 6.25
CA PHE A 187 8.73 20.01 6.94
C PHE A 187 7.39 19.33 6.72
N LEU A 188 7.08 18.94 5.48
CA LEU A 188 5.84 18.25 5.14
C LEU A 188 5.70 16.92 5.89
N ALA A 189 6.78 16.14 5.96
CA ALA A 189 6.80 14.85 6.67
C ALA A 189 6.53 14.98 8.18
N GLN A 190 6.81 16.14 8.79
CA GLN A 190 6.53 16.41 10.20
C GLN A 190 5.06 16.79 10.47
N ILE A 191 4.29 17.07 9.42
CA ILE A 191 2.89 17.46 9.51
C ILE A 191 2.09 16.28 8.98
N ALA A 192 1.46 15.51 9.84
CA ALA A 192 0.69 14.32 9.43
C ALA A 192 -0.58 14.71 8.63
N LEU A 193 -0.40 15.30 7.43
CA LEU A 193 -1.49 15.70 6.56
C LEU A 193 -2.14 14.49 5.90
N LEU A 194 -3.44 14.54 5.75
CA LEU A 194 -4.24 13.48 5.14
C LEU A 194 -4.01 13.41 3.63
N THR A 195 -3.94 14.58 2.99
CA THR A 195 -3.72 14.68 1.54
C THR A 195 -2.27 14.50 1.12
N ALA A 196 -1.32 14.41 2.05
CA ALA A 196 0.06 14.03 1.76
C ALA A 196 0.25 12.52 1.59
N LYS A 197 -0.74 11.71 2.01
CA LYS A 197 -0.67 10.25 1.87
C LYS A 197 -0.75 9.82 0.40
N PRO A 198 0.06 8.82 -0.01
CA PRO A 198 -0.02 8.28 -1.36
C PRO A 198 -1.36 7.57 -1.59
N VAL A 199 -1.84 7.60 -2.85
CA VAL A 199 -3.15 7.09 -3.24
C VAL A 199 -3.02 6.11 -4.42
N ILE A 200 -3.78 5.01 -4.37
CA ILE A 200 -4.11 4.17 -5.52
C ILE A 200 -5.61 4.35 -5.81
N TYR A 201 -5.95 4.64 -7.05
CA TYR A 201 -7.33 4.64 -7.50
C TYR A 201 -7.73 3.24 -7.96
N ALA A 202 -8.58 2.57 -7.18
CA ALA A 202 -9.19 1.28 -7.54
C ALA A 202 -10.50 1.55 -8.29
N CYS A 203 -10.45 1.48 -9.62
CA CYS A 203 -11.60 1.71 -10.49
C CYS A 203 -12.47 0.45 -10.51
N ASN A 204 -13.58 0.47 -9.79
CA ASN A 204 -14.52 -0.65 -9.77
C ASN A 204 -15.37 -0.64 -11.05
N MET A 205 -15.17 -1.67 -11.88
CA MET A 205 -15.76 -1.84 -13.20
C MET A 205 -16.64 -3.07 -13.23
N SER A 206 -17.49 -3.20 -14.25
CA SER A 206 -18.30 -4.40 -14.45
C SER A 206 -17.48 -5.52 -15.11
N GLU A 207 -17.97 -6.77 -15.01
CA GLU A 207 -17.38 -7.89 -15.75
C GLU A 207 -17.42 -7.67 -17.26
N ASN A 208 -18.46 -7.04 -17.77
CA ASN A 208 -18.61 -6.72 -19.19
C ASN A 208 -17.50 -5.79 -19.70
N ASP A 209 -17.02 -4.86 -18.87
CA ASP A 209 -15.88 -3.99 -19.24
C ASP A 209 -14.61 -4.80 -19.43
N PHE A 210 -14.35 -5.80 -18.57
CA PHE A 210 -13.19 -6.70 -18.71
C PHE A 210 -13.32 -7.62 -19.93
N ALA A 211 -14.51 -8.13 -20.21
CA ALA A 211 -14.77 -9.02 -21.36
C ALA A 211 -14.62 -8.30 -22.71
N ASN A 212 -14.91 -6.98 -22.76
CA ASN A 212 -14.90 -6.24 -24.02
C ASN A 212 -13.58 -5.49 -24.27
N ASN A 213 -13.26 -4.50 -23.50
CA ASN A 213 -12.02 -3.75 -23.46
C ASN A 213 -12.16 -2.61 -22.44
N ILE A 214 -11.42 -2.67 -21.37
CA ILE A 214 -11.45 -1.68 -20.30
C ILE A 214 -11.14 -0.25 -20.79
N ASP A 215 -10.32 -0.09 -21.81
CA ASP A 215 -9.97 1.22 -22.38
C ASP A 215 -11.10 1.86 -23.22
N THR A 216 -12.26 1.22 -23.34
CA THR A 216 -13.47 1.84 -23.91
C THR A 216 -14.35 2.48 -22.83
N ASN A 217 -14.15 2.18 -21.57
CA ASN A 217 -14.92 2.73 -20.46
C ASN A 217 -14.49 4.17 -20.17
N HIS A 218 -15.36 5.14 -20.48
CA HIS A 218 -15.07 6.57 -20.35
C HIS A 218 -14.87 7.02 -18.89
N HIS A 219 -15.51 6.37 -17.94
CA HIS A 219 -15.33 6.63 -16.51
C HIS A 219 -13.90 6.23 -16.05
N TYR A 220 -13.45 5.05 -16.49
CA TYR A 220 -12.09 4.60 -16.23
C TYR A 220 -11.04 5.52 -16.86
N LEU A 221 -11.25 5.96 -18.11
CA LEU A 221 -10.35 6.91 -18.78
C LEU A 221 -10.25 8.24 -18.03
N ALA A 222 -11.37 8.75 -17.53
CA ALA A 222 -11.36 9.98 -16.73
C ALA A 222 -10.50 9.84 -15.46
N VAL A 223 -10.57 8.69 -14.77
CA VAL A 223 -9.71 8.43 -13.59
C VAL A 223 -8.24 8.28 -14.00
N LYS A 224 -7.94 7.66 -15.15
CA LYS A 224 -6.57 7.57 -15.68
C LYS A 224 -5.95 8.94 -15.90
N GLU A 225 -6.72 9.91 -16.45
CA GLU A 225 -6.26 11.28 -16.66
C GLU A 225 -5.93 11.97 -15.32
N ILE A 226 -6.80 11.84 -14.33
CA ILE A 226 -6.58 12.41 -12.99
C ILE A 226 -5.33 11.78 -12.36
N ALA A 227 -5.23 10.45 -12.35
CA ALA A 227 -4.10 9.73 -11.78
C ALA A 227 -2.77 10.11 -12.47
N ALA A 228 -2.77 10.25 -13.80
CA ALA A 228 -1.59 10.68 -14.55
C ALA A 228 -1.16 12.10 -14.16
N ALA A 229 -2.10 13.04 -14.00
CA ALA A 229 -1.82 14.40 -13.57
C ALA A 229 -1.25 14.48 -12.14
N GLU A 230 -1.67 13.57 -11.26
CA GLU A 230 -1.22 13.49 -9.86
C GLU A 230 0.02 12.61 -9.66
N GLY A 231 0.46 11.87 -10.68
CA GLY A 231 1.49 10.83 -10.52
C GLY A 231 1.05 9.67 -9.64
N SER A 232 -0.26 9.45 -9.52
CA SER A 232 -0.87 8.35 -8.75
C SER A 232 -1.08 7.11 -9.60
N GLU A 233 -1.16 5.94 -8.97
CA GLU A 233 -1.47 4.70 -9.68
C GLU A 233 -2.99 4.52 -9.84
N VAL A 234 -3.39 3.90 -10.96
CA VAL A 234 -4.76 3.49 -11.23
C VAL A 234 -4.82 1.99 -11.52
N LEU A 235 -5.78 1.31 -10.94
CA LEU A 235 -5.99 -0.11 -11.08
C LEU A 235 -7.46 -0.39 -11.44
N PRO A 236 -7.76 -0.98 -12.61
CA PRO A 236 -9.08 -1.51 -12.90
C PRO A 236 -9.31 -2.78 -12.07
N ILE A 237 -10.46 -2.89 -11.43
CA ILE A 237 -10.85 -4.04 -10.62
C ILE A 237 -12.35 -4.27 -10.77
N CYS A 238 -12.79 -5.52 -10.79
CA CYS A 238 -14.19 -5.87 -10.64
C CYS A 238 -14.39 -6.49 -9.25
N ALA A 239 -14.93 -5.71 -8.32
CA ALA A 239 -15.08 -6.14 -6.93
C ALA A 239 -15.98 -7.38 -6.77
N GLU A 240 -16.97 -7.54 -7.65
CA GLU A 240 -17.86 -8.69 -7.68
C GLU A 240 -17.11 -9.95 -8.13
N LEU A 241 -16.41 -9.89 -9.25
CA LEU A 241 -15.56 -10.97 -9.75
C LEU A 241 -14.48 -11.39 -8.74
N GLU A 242 -13.82 -10.42 -8.11
CA GLU A 242 -12.83 -10.70 -7.07
C GLU A 242 -13.44 -11.38 -5.83
N ALA A 243 -14.69 -11.04 -5.47
CA ALA A 243 -15.39 -11.70 -4.38
C ALA A 243 -15.72 -13.18 -4.71
N GLU A 244 -16.07 -13.47 -5.95
CA GLU A 244 -16.29 -14.83 -6.43
C GLU A 244 -14.98 -15.62 -6.44
N ILE A 245 -13.92 -15.09 -7.04
CA ILE A 245 -12.58 -15.69 -7.11
C ILE A 245 -12.02 -15.97 -5.70
N ALA A 246 -12.21 -15.03 -4.76
CA ALA A 246 -11.74 -15.19 -3.38
C ALA A 246 -12.42 -16.35 -2.63
N SER A 247 -13.53 -16.88 -3.12
CA SER A 247 -14.22 -18.02 -2.53
C SER A 247 -13.74 -19.38 -3.07
N LEU A 248 -12.96 -19.39 -4.17
CA LEU A 248 -12.50 -20.59 -4.85
C LEU A 248 -11.21 -21.15 -4.24
N GLU A 249 -11.03 -22.47 -4.32
CA GLU A 249 -9.75 -23.10 -4.01
C GLU A 249 -8.69 -22.75 -5.06
N LYS A 250 -7.40 -22.91 -4.75
CA LYS A 250 -6.29 -22.42 -5.58
C LYS A 250 -6.35 -22.92 -7.02
N GLU A 251 -6.60 -24.20 -7.21
CA GLU A 251 -6.67 -24.85 -8.53
C GLU A 251 -7.88 -24.35 -9.35
N GLU A 252 -9.03 -24.19 -8.71
CA GLU A 252 -10.24 -23.66 -9.34
C GLU A 252 -10.06 -22.19 -9.73
N ARG A 253 -9.40 -21.41 -8.88
CA ARG A 253 -9.06 -20.02 -9.13
C ARG A 253 -8.15 -19.85 -10.35
N GLU A 254 -7.08 -20.65 -10.46
CA GLU A 254 -6.16 -20.64 -11.60
C GLU A 254 -6.86 -21.00 -12.91
N MET A 255 -7.75 -21.99 -12.89
CA MET A 255 -8.60 -22.35 -14.05
C MET A 255 -9.51 -21.19 -14.44
N PHE A 256 -10.21 -20.61 -13.48
CA PHE A 256 -11.16 -19.52 -13.71
C PHE A 256 -10.49 -18.28 -14.32
N LEU A 257 -9.33 -17.86 -13.78
CA LEU A 257 -8.55 -16.77 -14.33
C LEU A 257 -8.05 -17.06 -15.76
N THR A 258 -7.64 -18.32 -16.02
CA THR A 258 -7.18 -18.76 -17.34
C THR A 258 -8.32 -18.70 -18.37
N ASP A 259 -9.51 -19.14 -18.01
CA ASP A 259 -10.71 -19.13 -18.87
C ASP A 259 -11.13 -17.69 -19.22
N LEU A 260 -10.91 -16.74 -18.32
CA LEU A 260 -11.15 -15.31 -18.55
C LEU A 260 -10.00 -14.60 -19.29
N GLY A 261 -8.87 -15.28 -19.52
CA GLY A 261 -7.67 -14.67 -20.12
C GLY A 261 -6.97 -13.67 -19.20
N ILE A 262 -7.18 -13.76 -17.88
CA ILE A 262 -6.60 -12.88 -16.88
C ILE A 262 -5.36 -13.57 -16.28
N GLU A 263 -4.20 -12.94 -16.40
CA GLU A 263 -2.94 -13.50 -15.87
C GLU A 263 -2.87 -13.43 -14.33
N LYS A 264 -3.37 -12.35 -13.73
CA LYS A 264 -3.35 -12.12 -12.28
C LYS A 264 -4.66 -11.49 -11.83
N GLY A 265 -5.22 -11.96 -10.73
CA GLY A 265 -6.40 -11.37 -10.12
C GLY A 265 -6.17 -9.90 -9.73
N GLY A 266 -7.21 -9.09 -9.79
CA GLY A 266 -7.15 -7.68 -9.43
C GLY A 266 -6.76 -7.46 -7.97
N LEU A 267 -7.17 -8.35 -7.05
CA LEU A 267 -6.73 -8.31 -5.64
C LEU A 267 -5.23 -8.54 -5.51
N ASP A 268 -4.65 -9.50 -6.21
CA ASP A 268 -3.22 -9.77 -6.17
C ASP A 268 -2.42 -8.56 -6.67
N LEU A 269 -2.89 -7.93 -7.75
CA LEU A 269 -2.30 -6.70 -8.28
C LEU A 269 -2.45 -5.54 -7.29
N LEU A 270 -3.61 -5.38 -6.65
CA LEU A 270 -3.85 -4.35 -5.65
C LEU A 270 -2.88 -4.50 -4.46
N VAL A 271 -2.72 -5.71 -3.96
CA VAL A 271 -1.80 -6.01 -2.84
C VAL A 271 -0.36 -5.72 -3.24
N GLN A 272 0.10 -6.17 -4.40
CA GLN A 272 1.46 -5.93 -4.90
C GLN A 272 1.74 -4.44 -5.10
N ARG A 273 0.83 -3.71 -5.76
CA ARG A 273 0.97 -2.26 -6.00
C ARG A 273 0.94 -1.47 -4.70
N SER A 274 0.06 -1.83 -3.77
CA SER A 274 -0.01 -1.24 -2.44
C SER A 274 1.29 -1.43 -1.66
N TYR A 275 1.90 -2.59 -1.76
CA TYR A 275 3.18 -2.90 -1.14
C TYR A 275 4.31 -2.00 -1.69
N HIS A 276 4.37 -1.84 -3.01
CA HIS A 276 5.33 -0.95 -3.66
C HIS A 276 5.09 0.53 -3.37
N LEU A 277 3.81 0.97 -3.35
CA LEU A 277 3.43 2.34 -3.04
C LEU A 277 3.95 2.78 -1.67
N LEU A 278 3.93 1.87 -0.70
CA LEU A 278 4.46 2.09 0.65
C LEU A 278 5.99 2.01 0.72
N GLY A 279 6.68 1.86 -0.42
CA GLY A 279 8.13 1.70 -0.47
C GLY A 279 8.62 0.43 0.23
N LEU A 280 7.77 -0.60 0.33
CA LEU A 280 8.12 -1.87 0.96
C LEU A 280 8.86 -2.78 -0.02
N ILE A 281 9.78 -3.55 0.52
CA ILE A 281 10.49 -4.62 -0.15
C ILE A 281 10.56 -5.85 0.76
N SER A 282 10.82 -7.02 0.16
CA SER A 282 10.97 -8.27 0.90
C SER A 282 12.37 -8.83 0.74
N TYR A 283 13.08 -9.06 1.83
CA TYR A 283 14.18 -10.00 1.82
C TYR A 283 13.70 -11.39 2.26
N LEU A 284 14.42 -12.43 1.86
CA LEU A 284 13.99 -13.82 2.02
C LEU A 284 14.96 -14.57 2.94
N THR A 285 14.44 -15.45 3.76
CA THR A 285 15.21 -16.47 4.46
C THR A 285 14.73 -17.83 4.01
N ALA A 286 15.67 -18.72 3.68
CA ALA A 286 15.34 -20.03 3.15
C ALA A 286 16.10 -21.14 3.88
N GLY A 287 15.37 -22.13 4.37
CA GLY A 287 15.89 -23.30 5.04
C GLY A 287 14.83 -24.37 5.20
N LYS A 288 15.23 -25.56 5.66
CA LYS A 288 14.30 -26.67 5.86
C LYS A 288 13.16 -26.37 6.86
N PRO A 289 13.40 -25.63 7.99
CA PRO A 289 12.30 -25.31 8.91
C PRO A 289 11.29 -24.35 8.31
N GLU A 290 11.77 -23.34 7.57
CA GLU A 290 10.89 -22.27 7.05
C GLU A 290 11.55 -21.59 5.84
N VAL A 291 10.72 -21.28 4.84
CA VAL A 291 10.97 -20.27 3.81
C VAL A 291 10.07 -19.09 4.13
N ARG A 292 10.67 -17.89 4.26
CA ARG A 292 9.91 -16.71 4.71
C ARG A 292 10.34 -15.44 4.01
N ALA A 293 9.36 -14.60 3.66
CA ALA A 293 9.54 -13.22 3.24
C ALA A 293 9.40 -12.26 4.44
N TRP A 294 10.34 -11.34 4.55
CA TRP A 294 10.42 -10.35 5.62
C TRP A 294 10.24 -8.96 5.06
N THR A 295 9.23 -8.26 5.53
CA THR A 295 8.92 -6.89 5.09
C THR A 295 9.85 -5.87 5.72
N ILE A 296 10.49 -5.06 4.88
CA ILE A 296 11.29 -3.89 5.26
C ILE A 296 10.96 -2.72 4.34
N THR A 297 11.31 -1.51 4.73
CA THR A 297 11.26 -0.35 3.84
C THR A 297 12.51 -0.29 2.96
N ARG A 298 12.36 0.18 1.74
CA ARG A 298 13.49 0.46 0.84
C ARG A 298 14.49 1.39 1.54
N GLY A 299 15.78 1.10 1.42
CA GLY A 299 16.84 1.82 2.11
C GLY A 299 17.20 1.28 3.49
N THR A 300 16.50 0.24 4.00
CA THR A 300 16.83 -0.42 5.27
C THR A 300 18.21 -1.10 5.18
N LYS A 301 19.07 -0.88 6.17
CA LYS A 301 20.37 -1.53 6.28
C LYS A 301 20.27 -2.92 6.93
N ALA A 302 21.29 -3.75 6.68
CA ALA A 302 21.33 -5.14 7.14
C ALA A 302 21.08 -5.35 8.66
N PRO A 303 21.63 -4.54 9.58
CA PRO A 303 21.34 -4.70 11.01
C PRO A 303 19.86 -4.51 11.34
N GLN A 304 19.20 -3.46 10.81
CA GLN A 304 17.79 -3.19 11.02
C GLN A 304 16.91 -4.27 10.39
N ALA A 305 17.32 -4.80 9.21
CA ALA A 305 16.65 -5.94 8.59
C ALA A 305 16.74 -7.19 9.48
N ALA A 306 17.92 -7.49 10.05
CA ALA A 306 18.09 -8.57 11.02
C ALA A 306 17.21 -8.39 12.27
N GLY A 307 16.99 -7.14 12.70
CA GLY A 307 16.10 -6.76 13.79
C GLY A 307 14.63 -7.13 13.56
N LYS A 308 14.21 -7.27 12.30
CA LYS A 308 12.86 -7.76 11.97
C LYS A 308 12.64 -9.22 12.36
N ILE A 309 13.71 -10.02 12.39
CA ILE A 309 13.67 -11.40 12.85
C ILE A 309 13.62 -11.43 14.38
N HIS A 310 14.58 -10.75 15.02
CA HIS A 310 14.64 -10.62 16.47
C HIS A 310 15.56 -9.45 16.86
N SER A 311 15.26 -8.74 17.95
CA SER A 311 16.07 -7.61 18.44
C SER A 311 17.54 -8.00 18.77
N ASP A 312 17.78 -9.26 19.17
CA ASP A 312 19.13 -9.75 19.43
C ASP A 312 19.97 -9.86 18.16
N PHE A 313 19.34 -10.14 17.01
CA PHE A 313 20.02 -10.18 15.71
C PHE A 313 20.54 -8.80 15.30
N GLU A 314 19.78 -7.74 15.61
CA GLU A 314 20.23 -6.38 15.38
C GLU A 314 21.37 -5.97 16.31
N ARG A 315 21.20 -6.22 17.63
CA ARG A 315 22.21 -5.87 18.63
C ARG A 315 23.52 -6.63 18.44
N GLY A 316 23.43 -7.92 18.17
CA GLY A 316 24.60 -8.81 17.99
C GLY A 316 25.06 -8.93 16.56
N PHE A 317 24.59 -8.07 15.61
CA PHE A 317 24.89 -8.20 14.19
C PHE A 317 26.39 -8.20 13.92
N ILE A 318 26.88 -9.24 13.22
CA ILE A 318 28.26 -9.37 12.76
C ILE A 318 28.33 -9.09 11.26
N ARG A 319 27.59 -9.87 10.46
CA ARG A 319 27.54 -9.77 9.00
C ARG A 319 26.29 -10.47 8.44
N ALA A 320 25.95 -10.16 7.19
CA ALA A 320 24.97 -10.88 6.41
C ALA A 320 25.65 -11.68 5.28
N GLU A 321 25.32 -12.95 5.13
CA GLU A 321 25.63 -13.72 3.93
C GLU A 321 24.45 -13.51 2.98
N VAL A 322 24.68 -12.83 1.85
CA VAL A 322 23.64 -12.36 0.93
C VAL A 322 23.85 -12.92 -0.46
N ILE A 323 22.80 -13.42 -1.07
CA ILE A 323 22.76 -13.79 -2.49
C ILE A 323 21.45 -13.27 -3.08
N SER A 324 21.47 -12.81 -4.34
CA SER A 324 20.22 -12.46 -5.03
C SER A 324 19.40 -13.73 -5.27
N PHE A 325 18.06 -13.58 -5.25
CA PHE A 325 17.17 -14.69 -5.55
C PHE A 325 17.49 -15.34 -6.91
N ASP A 326 17.67 -14.51 -7.95
CA ASP A 326 17.94 -14.99 -9.31
C ASP A 326 19.23 -15.80 -9.41
N ASP A 327 20.32 -15.33 -8.77
CA ASP A 327 21.59 -16.06 -8.73
C ASP A 327 21.45 -17.40 -7.99
N LEU A 328 20.69 -17.44 -6.90
CA LEU A 328 20.47 -18.66 -6.14
C LEU A 328 19.71 -19.71 -6.97
N ILE A 329 18.63 -19.30 -7.64
CA ILE A 329 17.84 -20.17 -8.51
C ILE A 329 18.70 -20.67 -9.69
N ALA A 330 19.45 -19.78 -10.34
CA ALA A 330 20.33 -20.15 -11.44
C ALA A 330 21.44 -21.13 -11.02
N CYS A 331 21.88 -21.11 -9.77
CA CYS A 331 22.86 -22.06 -9.22
C CYS A 331 22.23 -23.38 -8.79
N GLY A 332 20.94 -23.45 -8.54
CA GLY A 332 20.21 -24.64 -8.08
C GLY A 332 20.49 -25.06 -6.64
N SER A 333 21.47 -24.46 -5.95
CA SER A 333 21.74 -24.66 -4.51
C SER A 333 22.64 -23.59 -3.93
N LEU A 334 22.53 -23.36 -2.62
CA LEU A 334 23.42 -22.44 -1.90
C LEU A 334 24.88 -22.90 -1.92
N THR A 335 25.14 -24.21 -1.94
CA THR A 335 26.49 -24.77 -2.02
C THR A 335 27.13 -24.42 -3.37
N ALA A 336 26.44 -24.67 -4.48
CA ALA A 336 26.92 -24.30 -5.81
C ALA A 336 27.13 -22.78 -5.96
N ALA A 337 26.27 -21.99 -5.35
CA ALA A 337 26.42 -20.53 -5.34
C ALA A 337 27.67 -20.07 -4.56
N LYS A 338 27.96 -20.72 -3.44
CA LYS A 338 29.22 -20.49 -2.67
C LYS A 338 30.47 -20.86 -3.46
N GLU A 339 30.46 -21.99 -4.14
CA GLU A 339 31.58 -22.43 -4.99
C GLU A 339 31.84 -21.45 -6.15
N LYS A 340 30.81 -20.82 -6.67
CA LYS A 340 30.88 -19.76 -7.70
C LYS A 340 31.23 -18.37 -7.13
N GLY A 341 31.31 -18.22 -5.80
CA GLY A 341 31.63 -16.94 -5.16
C GLY A 341 30.48 -15.90 -5.22
N LEU A 342 29.25 -16.33 -5.48
CA LEU A 342 28.09 -15.44 -5.61
C LEU A 342 27.46 -15.07 -4.25
N VAL A 343 27.78 -15.79 -3.19
CA VAL A 343 27.37 -15.46 -1.83
C VAL A 343 28.31 -14.40 -1.25
N ARG A 344 27.80 -13.19 -1.11
CA ARG A 344 28.55 -12.04 -0.60
C ARG A 344 28.51 -12.00 0.93
N SER A 345 29.57 -11.49 1.53
CA SER A 345 29.62 -11.20 2.98
C SER A 345 29.52 -9.70 3.18
N GLU A 346 28.37 -9.25 3.65
CA GLU A 346 28.00 -7.84 3.76
C GLU A 346 28.03 -7.34 5.21
N GLY A 347 28.53 -6.12 5.39
CA GLY A 347 28.66 -5.48 6.70
C GLY A 347 27.43 -4.64 7.08
N LYS A 348 27.62 -3.82 8.14
CA LYS A 348 26.54 -3.00 8.74
C LYS A 348 25.95 -1.95 7.81
N GLU A 349 26.73 -1.46 6.84
CA GLU A 349 26.32 -0.39 5.92
C GLU A 349 25.59 -0.93 4.68
N TYR A 350 25.48 -2.24 4.53
CA TYR A 350 24.80 -2.83 3.39
C TYR A 350 23.31 -2.47 3.42
N VAL A 351 22.85 -1.87 2.32
CA VAL A 351 21.43 -1.56 2.08
C VAL A 351 20.78 -2.77 1.41
N MET A 352 19.75 -3.31 2.04
CA MET A 352 19.03 -4.48 1.57
C MET A 352 18.31 -4.21 0.25
N ASN A 353 18.37 -5.18 -0.66
CA ASN A 353 17.61 -5.16 -1.90
C ASN A 353 16.40 -6.10 -1.83
N ASP A 354 15.38 -5.80 -2.64
CA ASP A 354 14.25 -6.70 -2.80
C ASP A 354 14.70 -8.01 -3.43
N GLY A 355 14.31 -9.14 -2.83
CA GLY A 355 14.71 -10.48 -3.27
C GLY A 355 16.07 -10.94 -2.77
N ASP A 356 16.76 -10.19 -1.91
CA ASP A 356 17.96 -10.72 -1.24
C ASP A 356 17.59 -11.97 -0.41
N VAL A 357 18.28 -13.09 -0.65
CA VAL A 357 18.20 -14.29 0.19
C VAL A 357 19.36 -14.23 1.19
N VAL A 358 19.03 -14.22 2.49
CA VAL A 358 19.96 -13.77 3.53
C VAL A 358 20.09 -14.78 4.68
N LEU A 359 21.34 -14.94 5.14
CA LEU A 359 21.64 -15.58 6.42
C LEU A 359 22.42 -14.59 7.30
N PHE A 360 21.79 -14.11 8.36
CA PHE A 360 22.44 -13.23 9.32
C PHE A 360 23.34 -14.00 10.28
N ARG A 361 24.55 -13.48 10.51
CA ARG A 361 25.47 -13.96 11.53
C ARG A 361 25.51 -12.95 12.66
N PHE A 362 25.22 -13.39 13.84
CA PHE A 362 25.15 -12.56 15.04
C PHE A 362 25.78 -13.29 16.25
N ASN A 363 26.12 -12.53 17.26
CA ASN A 363 26.59 -13.02 18.55
C ASN A 363 25.92 -12.23 19.66
N VAL A 364 25.31 -12.91 20.63
CA VAL A 364 24.58 -12.31 21.76
C VAL A 364 25.29 -12.70 23.06
#